data_9b33995cea281b64f1d010035aa5be56
#
_entry.id   9b33995cea281b64f1d010035aa5be56
#
_cell.length_a   1.000
_cell.length_b   1.000
_cell.length_c   1.000
_cell.angle_alpha   90.00
_cell.angle_beta   90.00
_cell.angle_gamma   90.00
#
_symmetry.space_group_name_H-M   'P 1'
#
loop_
_entity.id
_entity.type
_entity.pdbx_description
1 polymer ?
#
loop_
_entity_poly.entity_id
_entity_poly.type
_entity_poly.pdbx_seq_one_letter_code
_entity_poly.pdbx_strand_id
1 'polypeptide(L)'
;MDYKNKELCRFRTISFFLTLHKNKTQWEDALYSVKRDVDLLLPAVQKAGYTLQSIRVITNPFGEYLDLTNLQTAKADLQYLTELLNKFNESGIRLRFAIGAARNKEEIALLPELIAAYGDLCNACVNVPLDENGVLDN
;
A
#
# COMPACT_ATOMS: atom_id res chain seq x y z
N MET A 1 -12.37 9.91 -31.17
CA MET A 1 -11.94 10.30 -29.80
C MET A 1 -10.81 11.30 -29.92
N ASP A 2 -10.95 12.49 -29.40
CA ASP A 2 -9.87 13.49 -29.47
C ASP A 2 -8.87 13.22 -28.32
N TYR A 3 -7.79 12.52 -28.63
CA TYR A 3 -6.71 12.19 -27.69
C TYR A 3 -5.95 13.42 -27.17
N LYS A 4 -6.23 14.61 -27.73
CA LYS A 4 -5.60 15.86 -27.30
C LYS A 4 -6.34 16.54 -26.16
N ASN A 5 -7.58 16.14 -25.89
CA ASN A 5 -8.36 16.69 -24.78
C ASN A 5 -7.96 16.00 -23.45
N LYS A 6 -6.97 16.56 -22.76
CA LYS A 6 -6.43 16.07 -21.50
C LYS A 6 -7.43 16.14 -20.34
N GLU A 7 -8.49 16.92 -20.45
CA GLU A 7 -9.57 16.96 -19.45
C GLU A 7 -10.36 15.64 -19.39
N LEU A 8 -10.35 14.87 -20.48
CA LEU A 8 -10.98 13.56 -20.56
C LEU A 8 -10.08 12.42 -20.02
N CYS A 9 -8.81 12.69 -19.78
CA CYS A 9 -7.85 11.70 -19.31
C CYS A 9 -7.29 12.10 -17.93
N ARG A 10 -7.58 11.31 -16.91
CA ARG A 10 -7.08 11.51 -15.55
C ARG A 10 -6.28 10.29 -15.12
N PHE A 11 -5.15 10.51 -14.46
CA PHE A 11 -4.47 9.42 -13.76
C PHE A 11 -5.24 9.11 -12.48
N ARG A 12 -5.84 7.92 -12.42
CA ARG A 12 -6.55 7.48 -11.22
C ARG A 12 -5.59 7.22 -10.07
N THR A 13 -4.51 6.50 -10.34
CA THR A 13 -3.56 6.08 -9.31
C THR A 13 -2.19 5.88 -9.92
N ILE A 14 -1.17 6.36 -9.24
CA ILE A 14 0.23 5.97 -9.47
C ILE A 14 0.63 5.07 -8.31
N SER A 15 1.19 3.90 -8.62
CA SER A 15 1.61 2.92 -7.62
C SER A 15 3.14 2.95 -7.46
N PHE A 16 3.57 3.02 -6.20
CA PHE A 16 4.96 2.86 -5.78
C PHE A 16 5.11 1.52 -5.11
N PHE A 17 6.15 0.79 -5.43
CA PHE A 17 6.49 -0.47 -4.79
C PHE A 17 7.59 -0.23 -3.75
N LEU A 18 7.37 -0.73 -2.54
CA LEU A 18 8.25 -0.51 -1.40
C LEU A 18 8.47 -1.84 -0.66
N THR A 19 9.71 -2.14 -0.30
CA THR A 19 10.01 -3.27 0.58
C THR A 19 10.21 -2.76 2.00
N LEU A 20 9.41 -3.29 2.93
CA LEU A 20 9.57 -3.08 4.36
C LEU A 20 10.23 -4.31 5.00
N HIS A 21 11.02 -4.07 6.03
CA HIS A 21 11.69 -5.11 6.81
C HIS A 21 11.20 -5.11 8.26
N LYS A 22 11.49 -6.15 9.03
CA LYS A 22 11.10 -6.24 10.45
C LYS A 22 11.68 -5.12 11.33
N ASN A 23 12.75 -4.49 10.87
CA ASN A 23 13.31 -3.33 11.56
C ASN A 23 12.47 -2.08 11.30
N LYS A 24 11.56 -1.76 12.20
CA LYS A 24 10.62 -0.64 12.11
C LYS A 24 11.29 0.73 12.04
N THR A 25 12.52 0.87 12.57
CA THR A 25 13.26 2.15 12.51
C THR A 25 13.55 2.60 11.08
N GLN A 26 13.53 1.66 10.12
CA GLN A 26 13.75 1.94 8.71
C GLN A 26 12.46 2.28 7.93
N TRP A 27 11.29 2.10 8.53
CA TRP A 27 10.02 2.32 7.82
C TRP A 27 9.79 3.79 7.48
N GLU A 28 10.15 4.69 8.40
CA GLU A 28 10.02 6.12 8.17
C GLU A 28 10.89 6.57 6.99
N ASP A 29 12.15 6.19 6.96
CA ASP A 29 13.08 6.52 5.86
C ASP A 29 12.60 5.93 4.51
N ALA A 30 12.12 4.69 4.53
CA ALA A 30 11.58 4.03 3.36
C ALA A 30 10.36 4.78 2.80
N LEU A 31 9.44 5.22 3.65
CA LEU A 31 8.27 6.01 3.25
C LEU A 31 8.67 7.42 2.79
N TYR A 32 9.67 8.04 3.43
CA TYR A 32 10.19 9.34 2.97
C TYR A 32 10.80 9.27 1.58
N SER A 33 11.40 8.15 1.18
CA SER A 33 11.89 7.98 -0.19
C SER A 33 10.75 8.05 -1.20
N VAL A 34 9.62 7.38 -0.91
CA VAL A 34 8.41 7.45 -1.74
C VAL A 34 7.87 8.89 -1.80
N LYS A 35 7.80 9.57 -0.64
CA LYS A 35 7.31 10.95 -0.60
C LYS A 35 8.15 11.86 -1.48
N ARG A 36 9.46 11.77 -1.41
CA ARG A 36 10.37 12.56 -2.26
C ARG A 36 10.08 12.33 -3.75
N ASP A 37 9.89 11.07 -4.15
CA ASP A 37 9.60 10.74 -5.54
C ASP A 37 8.21 11.26 -5.97
N VAL A 38 7.24 11.24 -5.07
CA VAL A 38 5.91 11.84 -5.26
C VAL A 38 6.02 13.34 -5.44
N ASP A 39 6.77 14.04 -4.59
CA ASP A 39 6.95 15.49 -4.64
C ASP A 39 7.63 15.95 -5.95
N LEU A 40 8.47 15.10 -6.55
CA LEU A 40 9.05 15.34 -7.88
C LEU A 40 8.07 15.05 -9.01
N LEU A 41 7.27 14.02 -8.88
CA LEU A 41 6.36 13.54 -9.91
C LEU A 41 5.14 14.45 -10.09
N LEU A 42 4.56 14.95 -8.99
CA LEU A 42 3.33 15.74 -9.01
C LEU A 42 3.40 16.98 -9.87
N PRO A 43 4.43 17.85 -9.74
CA PRO A 43 4.57 19.02 -10.59
C PRO A 43 4.74 18.64 -12.08
N ALA A 44 5.40 17.52 -12.37
CA ALA A 44 5.58 17.05 -13.74
C ALA A 44 4.25 16.60 -14.37
N VAL A 45 3.42 15.88 -13.62
CA VAL A 45 2.07 15.46 -14.04
C VAL A 45 1.19 16.69 -14.30
N GLN A 46 1.19 17.66 -13.38
CA GLN A 46 0.43 18.90 -13.51
C GLN A 46 0.89 19.74 -14.71
N LYS A 47 2.22 19.89 -14.88
CA LYS A 47 2.80 20.60 -16.02
C LYS A 47 2.44 19.94 -17.35
N ALA A 48 2.31 18.62 -17.36
CA ALA A 48 1.83 17.88 -18.53
C ALA A 48 0.31 18.04 -18.78
N GLY A 49 -0.41 18.73 -17.90
CA GLY A 49 -1.85 19.00 -18.01
C GLY A 49 -2.74 17.86 -17.54
N TYR A 50 -2.22 16.94 -16.73
CA TYR A 50 -3.00 15.84 -16.17
C TYR A 50 -3.30 16.06 -14.68
N THR A 51 -4.40 15.46 -14.23
CA THR A 51 -4.77 15.39 -12.81
C THR A 51 -4.49 13.99 -12.26
N LEU A 52 -3.80 13.92 -11.13
CA LEU A 52 -3.60 12.70 -10.37
C LEU A 52 -4.59 12.65 -9.21
N GLN A 53 -5.38 11.57 -9.10
CA GLN A 53 -6.41 11.43 -8.06
C GLN A 53 -5.88 10.81 -6.76
N SER A 54 -4.98 9.83 -6.86
CA SER A 54 -4.45 9.12 -5.69
C SER A 54 -3.08 8.52 -5.95
N ILE A 55 -2.38 8.25 -4.86
CA ILE A 55 -1.14 7.48 -4.84
C ILE A 55 -1.38 6.21 -4.04
N ARG A 56 -0.81 5.10 -4.48
CA ARG A 56 -0.80 3.84 -3.77
C ARG A 56 0.62 3.38 -3.51
N VAL A 57 0.92 3.08 -2.27
CA VAL A 57 2.14 2.37 -1.89
C VAL A 57 1.79 0.89 -1.72
N ILE A 58 2.52 0.01 -2.38
CA ILE A 58 2.33 -1.44 -2.35
C ILE A 58 3.59 -2.04 -1.75
N THR A 59 3.44 -2.83 -0.69
CA THR A 59 4.57 -3.48 -0.03
C THR A 59 4.66 -4.97 -0.37
N ASN A 60 5.79 -5.56 0.03
CA ASN A 60 5.95 -7.00 0.14
C ASN A 60 4.91 -7.61 1.09
N PRO A 61 4.71 -8.95 1.11
CA PRO A 61 3.77 -9.62 1.99
C PRO A 61 3.91 -9.19 3.45
N PHE A 62 2.80 -8.85 4.09
CA PHE A 62 2.83 -8.25 5.44
C PHE A 62 3.46 -9.14 6.52
N GLY A 63 3.42 -10.47 6.35
CA GLY A 63 4.10 -11.41 7.25
C GLY A 63 5.63 -11.31 7.23
N GLU A 64 6.21 -10.59 6.27
CA GLU A 64 7.66 -10.36 6.21
C GLU A 64 8.13 -9.21 7.08
N TYR A 65 7.23 -8.26 7.43
CA TYR A 65 7.61 -7.07 8.17
C TYR A 65 6.77 -6.79 9.43
N LEU A 66 5.48 -7.20 9.49
CA LEU A 66 4.69 -7.10 10.70
C LEU A 66 5.08 -8.19 11.72
N ASP A 67 4.95 -7.89 12.99
CA ASP A 67 5.05 -8.89 14.06
C ASP A 67 3.73 -9.64 14.20
N LEU A 68 3.68 -10.85 13.65
CA LEU A 68 2.50 -11.72 13.68
C LEU A 68 2.46 -12.68 14.89
N THR A 69 3.25 -12.44 15.95
CA THR A 69 3.25 -13.25 17.16
C THR A 69 1.83 -13.37 17.75
N ASN A 70 1.07 -12.29 17.70
CA ASN A 70 -0.35 -12.27 18.02
C ASN A 70 -1.04 -11.09 17.28
N LEU A 71 -2.38 -11.08 17.32
CA LEU A 71 -3.16 -10.03 16.66
C LEU A 71 -2.86 -8.63 17.21
N GLN A 72 -2.57 -8.47 18.49
CA GLN A 72 -2.31 -7.16 19.10
C GLN A 72 -0.99 -6.57 18.64
N THR A 73 0.07 -7.39 18.52
CA THR A 73 1.36 -6.94 17.98
C THR A 73 1.24 -6.55 16.52
N ALA A 74 0.51 -7.33 15.72
CA ALA A 74 0.23 -6.99 14.32
C ALA A 74 -0.55 -5.67 14.18
N LYS A 75 -1.57 -5.46 15.02
CA LYS A 75 -2.33 -4.20 15.06
C LYS A 75 -1.47 -3.01 15.50
N ALA A 76 -0.58 -3.19 16.49
CA ALA A 76 0.33 -2.13 16.93
C ALA A 76 1.30 -1.71 15.83
N ASP A 77 1.82 -2.67 15.06
CA ASP A 77 2.68 -2.40 13.92
C ASP A 77 1.95 -1.65 12.81
N LEU A 78 0.72 -2.07 12.51
CA LEU A 78 -0.09 -1.43 11.51
C LEU A 78 -0.57 -0.03 11.95
N GLN A 79 -0.79 0.16 13.26
CA GLN A 79 -1.05 1.47 13.85
C GLN A 79 0.14 2.42 13.64
N TYR A 80 1.35 1.97 13.96
CA TYR A 80 2.55 2.77 13.75
C TYR A 80 2.74 3.15 12.27
N LEU A 81 2.53 2.18 11.37
CA LEU A 81 2.58 2.42 9.93
C LEU A 81 1.53 3.46 9.49
N THR A 82 0.32 3.35 10.04
CA THR A 82 -0.77 4.30 9.78
C THR A 82 -0.41 5.72 10.23
N GLU A 83 0.22 5.86 11.38
CA GLU A 83 0.70 7.16 11.88
C GLU A 83 1.76 7.77 10.99
N LEU A 84 2.71 6.96 10.48
CA LEU A 84 3.69 7.40 9.49
C LEU A 84 3.01 7.86 8.20
N LEU A 85 2.05 7.09 7.68
CA LEU A 85 1.33 7.43 6.45
C LEU A 85 0.48 8.69 6.58
N ASN A 86 -0.10 8.94 7.73
CA ASN A 86 -0.90 10.15 7.99
C ASN A 86 -0.07 11.43 7.89
N LYS A 87 1.22 11.39 8.23
CA LYS A 87 2.15 12.50 8.01
C LYS A 87 2.26 12.90 6.52
N PHE A 88 2.04 11.94 5.60
CA PHE A 88 2.09 12.20 4.15
C PHE A 88 0.76 12.68 3.58
N ASN A 89 -0.36 12.35 4.21
CA ASN A 89 -1.71 12.76 3.77
C ASN A 89 -1.96 14.27 3.92
N GLU A 90 -1.13 14.98 4.67
CA GLU A 90 -1.21 16.43 4.84
C GLU A 90 -0.97 17.21 3.53
N SER A 91 -0.43 16.58 2.50
CA SER A 91 -0.15 17.19 1.20
C SER A 91 -1.34 17.28 0.23
N GLY A 92 -2.54 16.85 0.64
CA GLY A 92 -3.77 16.99 -0.16
C GLY A 92 -4.00 15.89 -1.20
N ILE A 93 -3.09 14.95 -1.40
CA ILE A 93 -3.28 13.77 -2.25
C ILE A 93 -3.57 12.57 -1.36
N ARG A 94 -4.65 11.86 -1.71
CA ARG A 94 -5.03 10.66 -0.98
C ARG A 94 -4.00 9.55 -1.18
N LEU A 95 -3.26 9.24 -0.11
CA LEU A 95 -2.37 8.11 -0.05
C LEU A 95 -3.17 6.85 0.34
N ARG A 96 -3.02 5.79 -0.43
CA ARG A 96 -3.51 4.44 -0.15
C ARG A 96 -2.34 3.51 0.07
N PHE A 97 -2.51 2.57 0.98
CA PHE A 97 -1.47 1.61 1.31
C PHE A 97 -1.98 0.18 1.11
N ALA A 98 -1.18 -0.66 0.46
CA ALA A 98 -1.45 -2.08 0.31
C ALA A 98 -0.38 -2.85 1.07
N ILE A 99 -0.80 -3.59 2.11
CA ILE A 99 0.10 -4.32 3.01
C ILE A 99 0.68 -5.61 2.41
N GLY A 100 0.48 -5.81 1.11
CA GLY A 100 0.94 -7.00 0.41
C GLY A 100 -0.02 -8.18 0.55
N ALA A 101 0.46 -9.36 0.23
CA ALA A 101 -0.35 -10.57 0.20
C ALA A 101 -0.27 -11.37 1.51
N ALA A 102 -1.37 -12.01 1.89
CA ALA A 102 -1.36 -13.15 2.79
C ALA A 102 -0.92 -14.40 2.01
N ARG A 103 0.00 -15.18 2.58
CA ARG A 103 0.64 -16.31 1.90
C ARG A 103 0.26 -17.69 2.47
N ASN A 104 -0.31 -17.70 3.67
CA ASN A 104 -0.66 -18.92 4.39
C ASN A 104 -1.96 -18.74 5.18
N LYS A 105 -2.49 -19.83 5.72
CA LYS A 105 -3.77 -19.85 6.44
C LYS A 105 -3.76 -18.95 7.69
N GLU A 106 -2.65 -18.86 8.38
CA GLU A 106 -2.48 -18.04 9.57
C GLU A 106 -2.55 -16.54 9.22
N GLU A 107 -1.84 -16.14 8.17
CA GLU A 107 -1.88 -14.75 7.66
C GLU A 107 -3.29 -14.40 7.14
N ILE A 108 -3.95 -15.32 6.41
CA ILE A 108 -5.32 -15.11 5.93
C ILE A 108 -6.30 -14.90 7.08
N ALA A 109 -6.16 -15.66 8.16
CA ALA A 109 -7.05 -15.56 9.33
C ALA A 109 -6.95 -14.19 10.03
N LEU A 110 -5.82 -13.49 9.93
CA LEU A 110 -5.63 -12.16 10.52
C LEU A 110 -6.24 -11.02 9.68
N LEU A 111 -6.40 -11.22 8.36
CA LEU A 111 -6.81 -10.15 7.44
C LEU A 111 -8.13 -9.47 7.80
N PRO A 112 -9.22 -10.17 8.15
CA PRO A 112 -10.49 -9.53 8.47
C PRO A 112 -10.35 -8.50 9.60
N GLU A 113 -9.60 -8.85 10.64
CA GLU A 113 -9.37 -7.99 11.81
C GLU A 113 -8.46 -6.79 11.49
N LEU A 114 -7.43 -7.00 10.66
CA LEU A 114 -6.53 -5.93 10.25
C LEU A 114 -7.24 -4.93 9.33
N ILE A 115 -8.00 -5.41 8.36
CA ILE A 115 -8.73 -4.55 7.42
C ILE A 115 -9.90 -3.86 8.11
N ALA A 116 -10.61 -4.52 9.03
CA ALA A 116 -11.67 -3.88 9.82
C ALA A 116 -11.16 -2.68 10.63
N ALA A 117 -9.95 -2.79 11.17
CA ALA A 117 -9.34 -1.72 11.96
C ALA A 117 -8.76 -0.57 11.10
N TYR A 118 -8.25 -0.87 9.89
CA TYR A 118 -7.45 0.09 9.09
C TYR A 118 -7.89 0.17 7.62
N GLY A 119 -9.09 -0.27 7.27
CA GLY A 119 -9.57 -0.39 5.88
C GLY A 119 -9.67 0.93 5.11
N ASP A 120 -9.76 2.06 5.79
CA ASP A 120 -9.74 3.37 5.14
C ASP A 120 -8.38 3.72 4.53
N LEU A 121 -7.30 3.21 5.12
CA LEU A 121 -5.94 3.47 4.72
C LEU A 121 -5.32 2.29 3.99
N CYS A 122 -5.60 1.05 4.44
CA CYS A 122 -4.95 -0.17 4.00
C CYS A 122 -5.86 -1.06 3.15
N ASN A 123 -5.26 -1.78 2.23
CA ASN A 123 -5.85 -2.95 1.60
C ASN A 123 -4.83 -4.09 1.53
N ALA A 124 -5.31 -5.30 1.28
CA ALA A 124 -4.49 -6.50 1.16
C ALA A 124 -5.03 -7.40 0.05
N CYS A 125 -4.25 -8.39 -0.34
CA CYS A 125 -4.67 -9.48 -1.20
C CYS A 125 -4.34 -10.83 -0.55
N VAL A 126 -4.96 -11.87 -1.06
CA VAL A 126 -4.68 -13.26 -0.66
C VAL A 126 -3.99 -13.93 -1.83
N ASN A 127 -2.89 -14.60 -1.55
CA ASN A 127 -2.24 -15.46 -2.52
C ASN A 127 -2.78 -16.87 -2.34
N VAL A 128 -3.52 -17.36 -3.33
CA VAL A 128 -4.08 -18.72 -3.31
C VAL A 128 -3.17 -19.59 -4.18
N PRO A 129 -2.37 -20.48 -3.57
CA PRO A 129 -1.51 -21.35 -4.34
C PRO A 129 -2.33 -22.37 -5.13
N LEU A 130 -1.78 -22.78 -6.25
CA LEU A 130 -2.28 -23.92 -7.00
C LEU A 130 -1.48 -25.16 -6.57
N ASP A 131 -2.16 -26.32 -6.56
CA ASP A 131 -1.48 -27.61 -6.39
C ASP A 131 -0.65 -27.97 -7.65
N GLU A 132 0.00 -29.12 -7.63
CA GLU A 132 0.81 -29.63 -8.75
C GLU A 132 0.00 -29.88 -10.03
N ASN A 133 -1.33 -29.97 -9.95
CA ASN A 133 -2.23 -30.16 -11.07
C ASN A 133 -2.87 -28.84 -11.53
N GLY A 134 -2.51 -27.71 -10.94
CA GLY A 134 -3.07 -26.40 -11.24
C GLY A 134 -4.46 -26.18 -10.65
N VAL A 135 -4.86 -26.94 -9.64
CA VAL A 135 -6.12 -26.82 -8.93
C VAL A 135 -5.90 -25.99 -7.67
N LEU A 136 -6.87 -25.14 -7.32
CA LEU A 136 -6.82 -24.34 -6.09
C LEU A 136 -6.78 -25.26 -4.86
N ASP A 137 -5.80 -25.04 -4.00
CA ASP A 137 -5.71 -25.69 -2.69
C ASP A 137 -6.85 -25.14 -1.79
N ASN A 138 -7.69 -26.05 -1.26
CA ASN A 138 -8.86 -25.73 -0.42
C ASN A 138 -8.50 -25.67 1.07
#